data_0adc825ac265fc455d9d9946e43b6b18
#
_entry.id   0adc825ac265fc455d9d9946e43b6b18
#
_cell.length_a   1.000
_cell.length_b   1.000
_cell.length_c   1.000
_cell.angle_alpha   90.00
_cell.angle_beta   90.00
_cell.angle_gamma   90.00
#
_symmetry.space_group_name_H-M   'P 1'
#
loop_
_entity.id
_entity.type
_entity.pdbx_description
1 polymer ?
#
loop_
_entity_poly.entity_id
_entity_poly.type
_entity_poly.pdbx_seq_one_letter_code
_entity_poly.pdbx_strand_id
1 'polypeptide(L)'
;NCRDIGGYETRDGRKVQTGLIYRSGELPRLTDEDMEKLRALGVKTVVNFLTPEEVEYRGKDRLPEGVREIILPITGEIDDVPDAAAQLVEARKTGDFRKFPPAFNTQVHKDLVTGVADEQYSALFEILADKSNYPLVYHCSHGVHRTGTATALLLHALNVPWDTVRMDYLLSNETRRAEVEPRIEQLEGLAASRPMSDTDQKENSEAIRAFYLLQPDYIDASRDGAVEKYGSLDKYLEKGLGLNDLKIENLRDLSTAPQN
;
A
#
# COMPACT_ATOMS: atom_id res chain seq x y z
N ASN A 1 9.72 0.92 4.91
CA ASN A 1 8.70 -0.07 4.49
C ASN A 1 9.03 -0.65 3.10
N CYS A 2 10.32 -0.78 2.76
CA CYS A 2 10.76 -1.39 1.50
C CYS A 2 10.99 -2.89 1.69
N ARG A 3 10.42 -3.73 0.80
CA ARG A 3 10.62 -5.18 0.80
C ARG A 3 10.30 -5.83 -0.53
N ASP A 4 10.92 -7.00 -0.75
CA ASP A 4 10.56 -7.94 -1.80
C ASP A 4 9.20 -8.58 -1.49
N ILE A 5 8.35 -8.75 -2.49
CA ILE A 5 7.07 -9.46 -2.36
C ILE A 5 7.18 -10.94 -2.76
N GLY A 6 8.36 -11.40 -3.11
CA GLY A 6 8.64 -12.79 -3.46
C GLY A 6 8.72 -13.72 -2.25
N GLY A 7 8.80 -15.01 -2.54
CA GLY A 7 8.97 -16.05 -1.54
C GLY A 7 7.68 -16.70 -1.05
N TYR A 8 6.51 -16.18 -1.38
CA TYR A 8 5.22 -16.76 -0.99
C TYR A 8 4.84 -17.95 -1.86
N GLU A 9 4.24 -18.96 -1.23
CA GLU A 9 3.70 -20.13 -1.91
C GLU A 9 2.33 -19.83 -2.51
N THR A 10 2.09 -20.36 -3.71
CA THR A 10 0.80 -20.28 -4.40
C THR A 10 -0.02 -21.53 -4.15
N ARG A 11 -1.35 -21.46 -4.34
CA ARG A 11 -2.25 -22.63 -4.13
C ARG A 11 -2.01 -23.77 -5.10
N ASP A 12 -1.37 -23.50 -6.25
CA ASP A 12 -1.04 -24.48 -7.29
C ASP A 12 0.39 -25.02 -7.18
N GLY A 13 1.06 -24.80 -6.03
CA GLY A 13 2.39 -25.36 -5.74
C GLY A 13 3.55 -24.66 -6.44
N ARG A 14 3.33 -23.42 -6.91
CA ARG A 14 4.41 -22.55 -7.38
C ARG A 14 4.88 -21.63 -6.23
N LYS A 15 5.89 -20.84 -6.46
CA LYS A 15 6.41 -19.84 -5.53
C LYS A 15 6.62 -18.52 -6.24
N VAL A 16 6.18 -17.41 -5.64
CA VAL A 16 6.48 -16.06 -6.13
C VAL A 16 7.98 -15.85 -6.14
N GLN A 17 8.54 -15.49 -7.29
CA GLN A 17 9.99 -15.31 -7.45
C GLN A 17 10.46 -14.10 -6.66
N THR A 18 11.59 -14.26 -5.97
CA THR A 18 12.27 -13.16 -5.27
C THR A 18 13.14 -12.34 -6.23
N GLY A 19 13.42 -11.09 -5.87
CA GLY A 19 14.31 -10.23 -6.64
C GLY A 19 13.68 -9.56 -7.85
N LEU A 20 12.37 -9.70 -8.06
CA LEU A 20 11.68 -9.16 -9.22
C LEU A 20 10.82 -7.94 -8.88
N ILE A 21 10.03 -8.02 -7.82
CA ILE A 21 9.02 -7.02 -7.49
C ILE A 21 9.16 -6.63 -6.03
N TYR A 22 9.29 -5.33 -5.82
CA TYR A 22 9.43 -4.73 -4.50
C TYR A 22 8.31 -3.73 -4.25
N ARG A 23 7.94 -3.59 -2.99
CA ARG A 23 7.04 -2.52 -2.52
C ARG A 23 7.77 -1.60 -1.56
N SER A 24 7.39 -0.32 -1.51
CA SER A 24 8.04 0.66 -0.65
C SER A 24 7.09 1.75 -0.14
N GLY A 25 7.54 2.54 0.84
CA GLY A 25 7.10 3.90 1.09
C GLY A 25 7.83 4.89 0.20
N GLU A 26 7.63 6.19 0.42
CA GLU A 26 8.22 7.29 -0.38
C GLU A 26 9.75 7.21 -0.50
N LEU A 27 10.28 7.66 -1.63
CA LEU A 27 11.70 7.59 -1.97
C LEU A 27 12.47 8.93 -1.97
N PRO A 28 11.86 10.13 -1.77
CA PRO A 28 12.59 11.40 -1.84
C PRO A 28 13.72 11.53 -0.80
N ARG A 29 13.61 10.83 0.33
CA ARG A 29 14.54 10.92 1.47
C ARG A 29 15.52 9.76 1.57
N LEU A 30 15.72 9.03 0.48
CA LEU A 30 16.71 7.96 0.46
C LEU A 30 18.12 8.51 0.76
N THR A 31 18.84 7.83 1.64
CA THR A 31 20.25 8.11 1.92
C THR A 31 21.14 7.63 0.77
N ASP A 32 22.41 7.99 0.77
CA ASP A 32 23.35 7.45 -0.22
C ASP A 32 23.47 5.93 -0.10
N GLU A 33 23.42 5.40 1.12
CA GLU A 33 23.42 3.96 1.38
C GLU A 33 22.17 3.27 0.79
N ASP A 34 20.99 3.89 0.91
CA ASP A 34 19.76 3.36 0.30
C ASP A 34 19.82 3.40 -1.22
N MET A 35 20.44 4.44 -1.79
CA MET A 35 20.69 4.53 -3.23
C MET A 35 21.60 3.41 -3.73
N GLU A 36 22.66 3.06 -2.97
CA GLU A 36 23.51 1.91 -3.30
C GLU A 36 22.75 0.59 -3.21
N LYS A 37 21.86 0.43 -2.22
CA LYS A 37 20.98 -0.75 -2.13
C LYS A 37 20.07 -0.87 -3.34
N LEU A 38 19.44 0.23 -3.80
CA LEU A 38 18.61 0.21 -5.01
C LEU A 38 19.42 -0.15 -6.26
N ARG A 39 20.66 0.36 -6.39
CA ARG A 39 21.57 -0.04 -7.47
C ARG A 39 21.91 -1.52 -7.42
N ALA A 40 22.24 -2.03 -6.23
CA ALA A 40 22.60 -3.44 -6.02
C ALA A 40 21.40 -4.37 -6.34
N LEU A 41 20.16 -3.95 -6.10
CA LEU A 41 18.97 -4.68 -6.50
C LEU A 41 18.73 -4.66 -8.02
N GLY A 42 19.45 -3.80 -8.76
CA GLY A 42 19.30 -3.68 -10.20
C GLY A 42 17.93 -3.12 -10.64
N VAL A 43 17.28 -2.32 -9.79
CA VAL A 43 15.96 -1.74 -10.07
C VAL A 43 15.98 -0.98 -11.39
N LYS A 44 15.05 -1.31 -12.28
CA LYS A 44 14.89 -0.65 -13.59
C LYS A 44 13.72 0.31 -13.64
N THR A 45 12.66 0.00 -12.90
CA THR A 45 11.41 0.78 -12.94
C THR A 45 10.90 1.06 -11.54
N VAL A 46 10.48 2.29 -11.32
CA VAL A 46 9.76 2.72 -10.13
C VAL A 46 8.37 3.19 -10.56
N VAL A 47 7.32 2.67 -9.94
CA VAL A 47 5.95 3.12 -10.13
C VAL A 47 5.52 3.90 -8.90
N ASN A 48 5.20 5.17 -9.08
CA ASN A 48 4.88 6.12 -8.04
C ASN A 48 3.38 6.43 -8.05
N PHE A 49 2.66 6.12 -6.96
CA PHE A 49 1.22 6.38 -6.81
C PHE A 49 0.90 7.75 -6.21
N LEU A 50 1.91 8.58 -5.94
CA LEU A 50 1.68 9.91 -5.38
C LEU A 50 1.02 10.84 -6.38
N THR A 51 0.12 11.70 -5.91
CA THR A 51 -0.43 12.78 -6.70
C THR A 51 0.60 13.88 -6.93
N PRO A 52 0.42 14.76 -7.93
CA PRO A 52 1.31 15.90 -8.14
C PRO A 52 1.49 16.78 -6.90
N GLU A 53 0.42 17.00 -6.14
CA GLU A 53 0.41 17.80 -4.91
C GLU A 53 1.22 17.11 -3.80
N GLU A 54 1.10 15.78 -3.67
CA GLU A 54 1.92 15.02 -2.74
C GLU A 54 3.41 15.07 -3.13
N VAL A 55 3.73 14.97 -4.42
CA VAL A 55 5.12 15.10 -4.92
C VAL A 55 5.67 16.49 -4.68
N GLU A 56 4.86 17.55 -4.87
CA GLU A 56 5.26 18.92 -4.55
C GLU A 56 5.58 19.10 -3.05
N TYR A 57 4.75 18.53 -2.18
CA TYR A 57 4.92 18.60 -0.74
C TYR A 57 6.07 17.74 -0.20
N ARG A 58 6.22 16.51 -0.71
CA ARG A 58 7.18 15.50 -0.19
C ARG A 58 8.53 15.54 -0.87
N GLY A 59 8.59 16.05 -2.10
CA GLY A 59 9.74 16.03 -3.00
C GLY A 59 9.62 14.93 -4.05
N LYS A 60 10.42 15.06 -5.10
CA LYS A 60 10.57 14.04 -6.15
C LYS A 60 11.36 12.85 -5.63
N ASP A 61 11.08 11.68 -6.17
CA ASP A 61 11.83 10.47 -5.86
C ASP A 61 13.33 10.65 -6.15
N ARG A 62 14.14 10.19 -5.23
CA ARG A 62 15.59 10.10 -5.39
C ARG A 62 15.92 8.72 -5.95
N LEU A 63 16.26 8.67 -7.24
CA LEU A 63 16.47 7.43 -7.96
C LEU A 63 17.89 7.35 -8.53
N PRO A 64 18.47 6.11 -8.65
CA PRO A 64 19.70 5.89 -9.37
C PRO A 64 19.57 6.30 -10.85
N GLU A 65 20.68 6.68 -11.46
CA GLU A 65 20.73 6.98 -12.90
C GLU A 65 20.29 5.75 -13.72
N GLY A 66 19.45 6.00 -14.74
CA GLY A 66 18.92 4.96 -15.62
C GLY A 66 17.65 4.27 -15.11
N VAL A 67 17.21 4.52 -13.88
CA VAL A 67 15.92 4.03 -13.37
C VAL A 67 14.79 4.85 -14.01
N ARG A 68 13.82 4.17 -14.60
CA ARG A 68 12.62 4.80 -15.16
C ARG A 68 11.56 4.99 -14.09
N GLU A 69 11.10 6.21 -13.88
CA GLU A 69 9.93 6.51 -13.05
C GLU A 69 8.66 6.55 -13.90
N ILE A 70 7.60 5.92 -13.43
CA ILE A 70 6.24 5.96 -14.01
C ILE A 70 5.31 6.45 -12.92
N ILE A 71 4.64 7.58 -13.16
CA ILE A 71 3.72 8.19 -12.21
C ILE A 71 2.30 7.73 -12.55
N LEU A 72 1.67 7.02 -11.61
CA LEU A 72 0.28 6.56 -11.66
C LEU A 72 -0.46 7.15 -10.46
N PRO A 73 -0.86 8.42 -10.49
CA PRO A 73 -1.39 9.10 -9.32
C PRO A 73 -2.74 8.49 -8.91
N ILE A 74 -2.83 8.04 -7.67
CA ILE A 74 -4.07 7.58 -7.05
C ILE A 74 -4.51 8.65 -6.05
N THR A 75 -5.65 9.26 -6.32
CA THR A 75 -6.37 10.14 -5.39
C THR A 75 -7.20 9.29 -4.43
N GLY A 76 -7.68 9.83 -3.34
CA GLY A 76 -8.70 9.16 -2.51
C GLY A 76 -8.22 8.57 -1.19
N GLU A 77 -6.97 8.83 -0.74
CA GLU A 77 -6.60 8.44 0.63
C GLU A 77 -7.17 9.39 1.69
N ILE A 78 -7.35 10.67 1.37
CA ILE A 78 -7.87 11.69 2.31
C ILE A 78 -8.46 12.89 1.54
N ASP A 79 -8.07 13.10 0.28
CA ASP A 79 -8.33 14.34 -0.46
C ASP A 79 -9.77 14.48 -0.97
N ASP A 80 -10.51 13.37 -1.11
CA ASP A 80 -11.91 13.41 -1.56
C ASP A 80 -12.93 13.76 -0.47
N VAL A 81 -12.50 13.87 0.79
CA VAL A 81 -13.32 14.43 1.86
C VAL A 81 -12.87 15.88 2.07
N PRO A 82 -13.65 16.88 1.67
CA PRO A 82 -13.23 18.29 1.57
C PRO A 82 -12.54 18.87 2.80
N ASP A 83 -12.75 18.31 3.98
CA ASP A 83 -12.15 18.74 5.23
C ASP A 83 -11.20 17.72 5.86
N ALA A 84 -11.02 16.52 5.29
CA ALA A 84 -10.24 15.45 5.94
C ALA A 84 -8.76 15.82 6.08
N ALA A 85 -8.17 16.45 5.08
CA ALA A 85 -6.78 16.89 5.14
C ALA A 85 -6.57 17.93 6.24
N ALA A 86 -7.45 18.95 6.32
CA ALA A 86 -7.40 19.96 7.38
C ALA A 86 -7.68 19.34 8.77
N GLN A 87 -8.64 18.43 8.86
CA GLN A 87 -8.95 17.70 10.09
C GLN A 87 -7.77 16.83 10.55
N LEU A 88 -7.06 16.17 9.61
CA LEU A 88 -5.88 15.38 9.93
C LEU A 88 -4.69 16.24 10.40
N VAL A 89 -4.47 17.41 9.77
CA VAL A 89 -3.48 18.39 10.25
C VAL A 89 -3.80 18.81 11.68
N GLU A 90 -5.04 19.11 11.98
CA GLU A 90 -5.47 19.49 13.33
C GLU A 90 -5.35 18.30 14.31
N ALA A 91 -5.75 17.09 13.93
CA ALA A 91 -5.57 15.90 14.75
C ALA A 91 -4.10 15.64 15.09
N ARG A 92 -3.19 15.83 14.12
CA ARG A 92 -1.74 15.69 14.33
C ARG A 92 -1.15 16.75 15.25
N LYS A 93 -1.72 17.97 15.29
CA LYS A 93 -1.31 19.05 16.19
C LYS A 93 -1.84 18.86 17.60
N THR A 94 -3.02 18.35 17.73
CA THR A 94 -3.75 18.28 18.99
C THR A 94 -3.69 16.92 19.67
N GLY A 95 -3.38 15.86 18.93
CA GLY A 95 -3.51 14.47 19.36
C GLY A 95 -4.96 13.96 19.38
N ASP A 96 -5.95 14.71 18.86
CA ASP A 96 -7.36 14.29 18.85
C ASP A 96 -7.74 13.63 17.52
N PHE A 97 -7.76 12.30 17.54
CA PHE A 97 -8.07 11.45 16.38
C PHE A 97 -9.48 10.86 16.38
N ARG A 98 -10.37 11.27 17.29
CA ARG A 98 -11.73 10.70 17.40
C ARG A 98 -12.58 10.88 16.13
N LYS A 99 -12.18 11.81 15.24
CA LYS A 99 -12.79 11.96 13.91
C LYS A 99 -12.29 10.95 12.87
N PHE A 100 -11.27 10.16 13.21
CA PHE A 100 -10.69 9.11 12.38
C PHE A 100 -10.88 7.73 13.05
N PRO A 101 -12.12 7.25 13.18
CA PRO A 101 -12.36 5.94 13.80
C PRO A 101 -11.76 4.80 12.95
N PRO A 102 -11.64 3.59 13.47
CA PRO A 102 -11.14 2.42 12.72
C PRO A 102 -11.81 2.23 11.35
N ALA A 103 -13.11 2.53 11.27
CA ALA A 103 -13.88 2.48 10.01
C ALA A 103 -13.33 3.38 8.90
N PHE A 104 -12.58 4.44 9.22
CA PHE A 104 -11.97 5.31 8.22
C PHE A 104 -11.00 4.54 7.31
N ASN A 105 -10.04 3.80 7.89
CA ASN A 105 -9.08 3.02 7.09
C ASN A 105 -9.76 1.88 6.33
N THR A 106 -10.78 1.26 6.90
CA THR A 106 -11.61 0.25 6.21
C THR A 106 -12.27 0.85 4.97
N GLN A 107 -12.84 2.07 5.09
CA GLN A 107 -13.45 2.76 3.95
C GLN A 107 -12.42 3.12 2.87
N VAL A 108 -11.26 3.65 3.23
CA VAL A 108 -10.17 3.93 2.29
C VAL A 108 -9.80 2.69 1.47
N HIS A 109 -9.63 1.54 2.11
CA HIS A 109 -9.30 0.30 1.42
C HIS A 109 -10.43 -0.20 0.50
N LYS A 110 -11.69 0.00 0.88
CA LYS A 110 -12.85 -0.31 0.06
C LYS A 110 -12.90 0.59 -1.18
N ASP A 111 -12.69 1.89 -1.03
CA ASP A 111 -12.76 2.87 -2.12
C ASP A 111 -11.70 2.59 -3.19
N LEU A 112 -10.49 2.19 -2.78
CA LEU A 112 -9.41 1.84 -3.70
C LEU A 112 -9.75 0.72 -4.71
N VAL A 113 -10.74 -0.12 -4.43
CA VAL A 113 -11.17 -1.23 -5.30
C VAL A 113 -12.60 -1.07 -5.83
N THR A 114 -13.23 0.06 -5.54
CA THR A 114 -14.60 0.33 -6.01
C THR A 114 -14.69 1.45 -7.04
N GLY A 115 -13.55 1.83 -7.65
CA GLY A 115 -13.46 2.75 -8.77
C GLY A 115 -12.35 3.80 -8.69
N VAL A 116 -11.94 4.18 -7.48
CA VAL A 116 -10.97 5.29 -7.27
C VAL A 116 -9.61 5.01 -7.92
N ALA A 117 -9.14 3.77 -7.93
CA ALA A 117 -7.81 3.39 -8.41
C ALA A 117 -7.83 2.38 -9.57
N ASP A 118 -8.97 2.11 -10.18
CA ASP A 118 -9.11 1.05 -11.19
C ASP A 118 -8.17 1.29 -12.39
N GLU A 119 -8.08 2.51 -12.91
CA GLU A 119 -7.19 2.85 -14.04
C GLU A 119 -5.72 2.69 -13.68
N GLN A 120 -5.31 3.14 -12.51
CA GLN A 120 -3.92 3.10 -12.06
C GLN A 120 -3.48 1.68 -11.75
N TYR A 121 -4.34 0.87 -11.12
CA TYR A 121 -4.05 -0.54 -10.90
C TYR A 121 -4.05 -1.33 -12.21
N SER A 122 -4.96 -1.06 -13.14
CA SER A 122 -4.91 -1.63 -14.49
C SER A 122 -3.58 -1.32 -15.17
N ALA A 123 -3.15 -0.05 -15.16
CA ALA A 123 -1.86 0.36 -15.72
C ALA A 123 -0.65 -0.30 -15.01
N LEU A 124 -0.71 -0.45 -13.68
CA LEU A 124 0.33 -1.19 -12.95
C LEU A 124 0.43 -2.64 -13.44
N PHE A 125 -0.69 -3.33 -13.63
CA PHE A 125 -0.69 -4.71 -14.11
C PHE A 125 -0.15 -4.83 -15.55
N GLU A 126 -0.39 -3.86 -16.43
CA GLU A 126 0.24 -3.82 -17.75
C GLU A 126 1.77 -3.67 -17.64
N ILE A 127 2.25 -2.83 -16.73
CA ILE A 127 3.69 -2.67 -16.45
C ILE A 127 4.29 -3.98 -15.91
N LEU A 128 3.58 -4.66 -15.00
CA LEU A 128 3.98 -5.94 -14.42
C LEU A 128 3.98 -7.09 -15.44
N ALA A 129 3.19 -7.01 -16.51
CA ALA A 129 3.16 -8.01 -17.57
C ALA A 129 4.35 -7.93 -18.53
N ASP A 130 5.20 -6.91 -18.43
CA ASP A 130 6.40 -6.73 -19.27
C ASP A 130 7.68 -6.97 -18.45
N LYS A 131 8.35 -8.10 -18.74
CA LYS A 131 9.60 -8.51 -18.10
C LYS A 131 10.72 -7.46 -18.19
N SER A 132 10.70 -6.59 -19.20
CA SER A 132 11.73 -5.55 -19.35
C SER A 132 11.73 -4.53 -18.21
N ASN A 133 10.60 -4.42 -17.46
CA ASN A 133 10.46 -3.53 -16.31
C ASN A 133 11.11 -4.06 -15.04
N TYR A 134 11.47 -5.33 -14.99
CA TYR A 134 12.01 -5.95 -13.78
C TYR A 134 13.53 -5.80 -13.63
N PRO A 135 14.07 -5.68 -12.42
CA PRO A 135 13.35 -5.53 -11.14
C PRO A 135 12.59 -4.20 -11.03
N LEU A 136 11.40 -4.24 -10.41
CA LEU A 136 10.48 -3.12 -10.29
C LEU A 136 10.16 -2.82 -8.82
N VAL A 137 10.05 -1.53 -8.49
CA VAL A 137 9.51 -1.05 -7.20
C VAL A 137 8.23 -0.27 -7.46
N TYR A 138 7.17 -0.50 -6.67
CA TYR A 138 6.03 0.43 -6.62
C TYR A 138 5.81 0.95 -5.20
N HIS A 139 5.36 2.20 -5.10
CA HIS A 139 5.21 2.85 -3.80
C HIS A 139 4.12 3.93 -3.78
N CYS A 140 3.72 4.30 -2.57
CA CYS A 140 2.99 5.51 -2.25
C CYS A 140 3.71 6.25 -1.12
N SER A 141 3.01 7.12 -0.39
CA SER A 141 3.59 7.90 0.72
C SER A 141 4.17 7.02 1.84
N HIS A 142 3.38 6.12 2.41
CA HIS A 142 3.80 5.25 3.51
C HIS A 142 4.01 3.79 3.11
N GLY A 143 3.68 3.43 1.87
CA GLY A 143 3.72 2.05 1.41
C GLY A 143 2.66 1.16 2.08
N VAL A 144 1.51 1.72 2.47
CA VAL A 144 0.47 1.06 3.27
C VAL A 144 -0.82 0.86 2.49
N HIS A 145 -1.60 1.91 2.21
CA HIS A 145 -2.94 1.77 1.61
C HIS A 145 -2.85 1.47 0.11
N ARG A 146 -2.53 2.45 -0.74
CA ARG A 146 -2.42 2.29 -2.20
C ARG A 146 -1.47 1.15 -2.57
N THR A 147 -0.29 1.14 -1.98
CA THR A 147 0.72 0.09 -2.18
C THR A 147 0.28 -1.25 -1.60
N GLY A 148 -0.36 -1.25 -0.43
CA GLY A 148 -0.86 -2.47 0.23
C GLY A 148 -1.97 -3.13 -0.59
N THR A 149 -2.93 -2.36 -1.08
CA THR A 149 -4.00 -2.85 -1.95
C THR A 149 -3.43 -3.36 -3.28
N ALA A 150 -2.52 -2.61 -3.93
CA ALA A 150 -1.84 -3.10 -5.14
C ALA A 150 -1.13 -4.44 -4.92
N THR A 151 -0.43 -4.60 -3.77
CA THR A 151 0.23 -5.86 -3.41
C THR A 151 -0.77 -6.98 -3.19
N ALA A 152 -1.88 -6.70 -2.49
CA ALA A 152 -2.92 -7.70 -2.24
C ALA A 152 -3.56 -8.21 -3.54
N LEU A 153 -3.85 -7.30 -4.47
CA LEU A 153 -4.38 -7.65 -5.80
C LEU A 153 -3.37 -8.48 -6.61
N LEU A 154 -2.09 -8.08 -6.58
CA LEU A 154 -1.02 -8.80 -7.27
C LEU A 154 -0.82 -10.20 -6.70
N LEU A 155 -0.68 -10.36 -5.38
CA LEU A 155 -0.52 -11.66 -4.75
C LEU A 155 -1.74 -12.56 -4.98
N HIS A 156 -2.96 -11.99 -4.97
CA HIS A 156 -4.16 -12.74 -5.35
C HIS A 156 -4.12 -13.20 -6.81
N ALA A 157 -3.75 -12.33 -7.75
CA ALA A 157 -3.58 -12.67 -9.17
C ALA A 157 -2.54 -13.78 -9.37
N LEU A 158 -1.48 -13.79 -8.56
CA LEU A 158 -0.46 -14.85 -8.52
C LEU A 158 -0.91 -16.12 -7.78
N ASN A 159 -2.19 -16.22 -7.38
CA ASN A 159 -2.77 -17.38 -6.70
C ASN A 159 -2.22 -17.63 -5.28
N VAL A 160 -1.72 -16.60 -4.60
CA VAL A 160 -1.30 -16.69 -3.19
C VAL A 160 -2.55 -16.76 -2.29
N PRO A 161 -2.57 -17.62 -1.24
CA PRO A 161 -3.67 -17.67 -0.28
C PRO A 161 -3.92 -16.33 0.41
N TRP A 162 -5.20 -15.95 0.61
CA TRP A 162 -5.55 -14.65 1.20
C TRP A 162 -4.99 -14.44 2.60
N ASP A 163 -4.87 -15.49 3.40
CA ASP A 163 -4.25 -15.38 4.73
C ASP A 163 -2.78 -14.97 4.64
N THR A 164 -2.06 -15.43 3.60
CA THR A 164 -0.69 -15.00 3.32
C THR A 164 -0.65 -13.54 2.82
N VAL A 165 -1.61 -13.14 1.99
CA VAL A 165 -1.77 -11.73 1.57
C VAL A 165 -1.98 -10.82 2.79
N ARG A 166 -2.84 -11.22 3.71
CA ARG A 166 -3.08 -10.52 4.98
C ARG A 166 -1.82 -10.43 5.84
N MET A 167 -1.03 -11.51 5.92
CA MET A 167 0.26 -11.51 6.64
C MET A 167 1.24 -10.52 6.00
N ASP A 168 1.41 -10.50 4.66
CA ASP A 168 2.27 -9.51 4.01
C ASP A 168 1.82 -8.08 4.34
N TYR A 169 0.53 -7.80 4.27
CA TYR A 169 0.01 -6.48 4.61
C TYR A 169 0.41 -6.05 6.02
N LEU A 170 0.23 -6.94 7.01
CA LEU A 170 0.53 -6.68 8.42
C LEU A 170 2.03 -6.56 8.72
N LEU A 171 2.93 -7.12 7.89
CA LEU A 171 4.38 -6.90 8.01
C LEU A 171 4.76 -5.42 7.96
N SER A 172 3.91 -4.56 7.41
CA SER A 172 4.14 -3.12 7.40
C SER A 172 4.10 -2.50 8.80
N ASN A 173 3.45 -3.14 9.79
CA ASN A 173 3.55 -2.72 11.18
C ASN A 173 4.98 -2.92 11.73
N GLU A 174 5.59 -4.07 11.41
CA GLU A 174 6.95 -4.38 11.84
C GLU A 174 7.98 -3.47 11.14
N THR A 175 7.88 -3.36 9.82
CA THR A 175 8.83 -2.58 9.02
C THR A 175 8.77 -1.08 9.27
N ARG A 176 7.66 -0.58 9.82
CA ARG A 176 7.44 0.82 10.19
C ARG A 176 7.48 1.08 11.69
N ARG A 177 7.76 0.07 12.51
CA ARG A 177 7.71 0.18 13.98
C ARG A 177 8.50 1.38 14.49
N ALA A 178 9.75 1.54 14.05
CA ALA A 178 10.62 2.64 14.48
C ALA A 178 10.10 4.05 14.13
N GLU A 179 9.22 4.15 13.13
CA GLU A 179 8.55 5.40 12.75
C GLU A 179 7.23 5.59 13.52
N VAL A 180 6.45 4.52 13.63
CA VAL A 180 5.06 4.57 14.06
C VAL A 180 4.94 4.61 15.60
N GLU A 181 5.71 3.80 16.34
CA GLU A 181 5.64 3.76 17.80
C GLU A 181 5.92 5.13 18.45
N PRO A 182 7.04 5.83 18.14
CA PRO A 182 7.29 7.15 18.69
C PRO A 182 6.22 8.18 18.30
N ARG A 183 5.61 8.02 17.13
CA ARG A 183 4.55 8.90 16.69
C ARG A 183 3.26 8.71 17.48
N ILE A 184 2.89 7.46 17.76
CA ILE A 184 1.75 7.12 18.62
C ILE A 184 1.98 7.69 20.02
N GLU A 185 3.13 7.43 20.64
CA GLU A 185 3.48 7.94 21.96
C GLU A 185 3.41 9.46 22.03
N GLN A 186 3.94 10.17 21.02
CA GLN A 186 3.86 11.62 20.91
C GLN A 186 2.40 12.11 20.89
N LEU A 187 1.55 11.47 20.09
CA LEU A 187 0.15 11.88 19.93
C LEU A 187 -0.68 11.58 21.18
N GLU A 188 -0.46 10.41 21.81
CA GLU A 188 -1.08 10.06 23.09
C GLU A 188 -0.64 11.04 24.20
N GLY A 189 0.63 11.45 24.22
CA GLY A 189 1.12 12.48 25.14
C GLY A 189 0.49 13.86 24.92
N LEU A 190 0.30 14.27 23.65
CA LEU A 190 -0.41 15.51 23.32
C LEU A 190 -1.88 15.45 23.77
N ALA A 191 -2.54 14.32 23.54
CA ALA A 191 -3.93 14.09 23.97
C ALA A 191 -4.07 14.14 25.48
N ALA A 192 -3.17 13.50 26.23
CA ALA A 192 -3.17 13.48 27.70
C ALA A 192 -3.00 14.86 28.34
N SER A 193 -2.38 15.81 27.64
CA SER A 193 -2.24 17.20 28.10
C SER A 193 -3.52 18.05 27.97
N ARG A 194 -4.58 17.49 27.40
CA ARG A 194 -5.85 18.19 27.11
C ARG A 194 -6.93 17.75 28.11
N PRO A 195 -7.86 18.63 28.44
CA PRO A 195 -9.01 18.27 29.25
C PRO A 195 -9.95 17.35 28.45
N MET A 196 -9.91 16.05 28.74
CA MET A 196 -10.79 15.02 28.17
C MET A 196 -11.33 14.17 29.31
N SER A 197 -12.55 13.62 29.14
CA SER A 197 -13.03 12.57 30.03
C SER A 197 -12.22 11.28 29.87
N ASP A 198 -12.23 10.40 30.84
CA ASP A 198 -11.55 9.08 30.75
C ASP A 198 -12.06 8.27 29.54
N THR A 199 -13.37 8.37 29.24
CA THR A 199 -13.97 7.71 28.07
C THR A 199 -13.41 8.30 26.79
N ASP A 200 -13.38 9.64 26.64
CA ASP A 200 -12.82 10.30 25.45
C ASP A 200 -11.33 9.99 25.26
N GLN A 201 -10.56 9.93 26.37
CA GLN A 201 -9.14 9.58 26.29
C GLN A 201 -8.93 8.16 25.75
N LYS A 202 -9.75 7.21 26.23
CA LYS A 202 -9.70 5.81 25.75
C LYS A 202 -10.07 5.72 24.26
N GLU A 203 -11.19 6.31 23.87
CA GLU A 203 -11.64 6.34 22.47
C GLU A 203 -10.59 6.99 21.56
N ASN A 204 -9.97 8.08 22.03
CA ASN A 204 -8.94 8.75 21.27
C ASN A 204 -7.66 7.92 21.12
N SER A 205 -7.21 7.23 22.17
CA SER A 205 -6.06 6.32 22.09
C SER A 205 -6.33 5.17 21.12
N GLU A 206 -7.54 4.60 21.16
CA GLU A 206 -7.97 3.57 20.19
C GLU A 206 -7.96 4.12 18.75
N ALA A 207 -8.45 5.34 18.53
CA ALA A 207 -8.45 5.99 17.22
C ALA A 207 -7.03 6.29 16.71
N ILE A 208 -6.12 6.79 17.56
CA ILE A 208 -4.71 7.00 17.21
C ILE A 208 -4.08 5.68 16.77
N ARG A 209 -4.24 4.62 17.56
CA ARG A 209 -3.66 3.31 17.25
C ARG A 209 -4.26 2.72 15.98
N ALA A 210 -5.56 2.80 15.79
CA ALA A 210 -6.23 2.33 14.59
C ALA A 210 -5.78 3.09 13.34
N PHE A 211 -5.47 4.39 13.45
CA PHE A 211 -4.99 5.19 12.33
C PHE A 211 -3.56 4.81 11.89
N TYR A 212 -2.67 4.50 12.82
CA TYR A 212 -1.26 4.24 12.55
C TYR A 212 -0.88 2.77 12.45
N LEU A 213 -1.58 1.87 13.14
CA LEU A 213 -1.36 0.43 13.12
C LEU A 213 -2.35 -0.26 12.19
N LEU A 214 -1.83 -1.08 11.31
CA LEU A 214 -2.65 -1.83 10.37
C LEU A 214 -3.38 -2.95 11.06
N GLN A 215 -4.65 -3.11 10.73
CA GLN A 215 -5.52 -4.18 11.19
C GLN A 215 -5.87 -5.12 10.02
N PRO A 216 -6.13 -6.41 10.28
CA PRO A 216 -6.46 -7.36 9.21
C PRO A 216 -7.69 -6.96 8.39
N ASP A 217 -8.69 -6.37 9.05
CA ASP A 217 -9.95 -5.93 8.43
C ASP A 217 -9.78 -4.78 7.42
N TYR A 218 -8.68 -4.03 7.48
CA TYR A 218 -8.42 -2.98 6.48
C TYR A 218 -8.19 -3.59 5.09
N ILE A 219 -7.27 -4.54 4.96
CA ILE A 219 -7.04 -5.18 3.67
C ILE A 219 -8.18 -6.13 3.28
N ASP A 220 -8.89 -6.71 4.26
CA ASP A 220 -10.10 -7.49 4.02
C ASP A 220 -11.19 -6.63 3.38
N ALA A 221 -11.30 -5.34 3.76
CA ALA A 221 -12.25 -4.42 3.16
C ALA A 221 -12.00 -4.19 1.65
N SER A 222 -10.74 -4.25 1.19
CA SER A 222 -10.45 -4.25 -0.27
C SER A 222 -11.04 -5.49 -0.94
N ARG A 223 -10.86 -6.69 -0.37
CA ARG A 223 -11.47 -7.91 -0.89
C ARG A 223 -12.99 -7.82 -0.88
N ASP A 224 -13.55 -7.44 0.25
CA ASP A 224 -15.01 -7.45 0.47
C ASP A 224 -15.70 -6.38 -0.39
N GLY A 225 -15.09 -5.20 -0.58
CA GLY A 225 -15.56 -4.18 -1.51
C GLY A 225 -15.57 -4.65 -2.96
N ALA A 226 -14.50 -5.34 -3.39
CA ALA A 226 -14.45 -5.94 -4.72
C ALA A 226 -15.50 -7.06 -4.89
N VAL A 227 -15.72 -7.88 -3.86
CA VAL A 227 -16.76 -8.92 -3.85
C VAL A 227 -18.15 -8.30 -3.91
N GLU A 228 -18.40 -7.25 -3.14
CA GLU A 228 -19.70 -6.54 -3.14
C GLU A 228 -20.04 -5.94 -4.51
N LYS A 229 -19.06 -5.29 -5.16
CA LYS A 229 -19.28 -4.59 -6.43
C LYS A 229 -19.23 -5.52 -7.64
N TYR A 230 -18.33 -6.49 -7.68
CA TYR A 230 -18.03 -7.32 -8.85
C TYR A 230 -18.41 -8.79 -8.67
N GLY A 231 -18.70 -9.25 -7.46
CA GLY A 231 -19.07 -10.61 -7.10
C GLY A 231 -17.89 -11.50 -6.67
N SER A 232 -16.65 -11.18 -7.07
CA SER A 232 -15.42 -11.81 -6.59
C SER A 232 -14.20 -10.94 -6.90
N LEU A 233 -13.05 -11.22 -6.26
CA LEU A 233 -11.77 -10.59 -6.64
C LEU A 233 -11.36 -10.93 -8.07
N ASP A 234 -11.56 -12.17 -8.52
CA ASP A 234 -11.24 -12.56 -9.91
C ASP A 234 -12.07 -11.75 -10.90
N LYS A 235 -13.35 -11.54 -10.62
CA LYS A 235 -14.21 -10.67 -11.45
C LYS A 235 -13.81 -9.20 -11.38
N TYR A 236 -13.29 -8.73 -10.26
CA TYR A 236 -12.70 -7.40 -10.18
C TYR A 236 -11.46 -7.29 -11.05
N LEU A 237 -10.53 -8.26 -10.98
CA LEU A 237 -9.38 -8.28 -11.88
C LEU A 237 -9.80 -8.28 -13.35
N GLU A 238 -10.80 -9.09 -13.71
CA GLU A 238 -11.32 -9.19 -15.09
C GLU A 238 -12.04 -7.92 -15.54
N LYS A 239 -13.04 -7.47 -14.78
CA LYS A 239 -13.99 -6.41 -15.21
C LYS A 239 -13.59 -5.02 -14.75
N GLY A 240 -13.00 -4.90 -13.56
CA GLY A 240 -12.52 -3.64 -13.00
C GLY A 240 -11.17 -3.24 -13.58
N LEU A 241 -10.25 -4.19 -13.70
CA LEU A 241 -8.89 -3.93 -14.16
C LEU A 241 -8.60 -4.38 -15.60
N GLY A 242 -9.53 -5.05 -16.27
CA GLY A 242 -9.35 -5.52 -17.65
C GLY A 242 -8.34 -6.66 -17.82
N LEU A 243 -8.11 -7.45 -16.77
CA LEU A 243 -7.17 -8.57 -16.75
C LEU A 243 -7.88 -9.87 -17.11
N ASN A 244 -7.81 -10.27 -18.38
CA ASN A 244 -8.31 -11.56 -18.79
C ASN A 244 -7.39 -12.71 -18.36
N ASP A 245 -7.86 -13.96 -18.50
CA ASP A 245 -7.12 -15.15 -18.08
C ASP A 245 -5.72 -15.23 -18.70
N LEU A 246 -5.56 -14.83 -19.97
CA LEU A 246 -4.28 -14.84 -20.66
C LEU A 246 -3.27 -13.86 -20.02
N LYS A 247 -3.72 -12.66 -19.64
CA LYS A 247 -2.86 -11.69 -18.95
C LYS A 247 -2.46 -12.20 -17.57
N ILE A 248 -3.39 -12.79 -16.83
CA ILE A 248 -3.12 -13.39 -15.51
C ILE A 248 -2.14 -14.55 -15.64
N GLU A 249 -2.31 -15.43 -16.62
CA GLU A 249 -1.39 -16.55 -16.86
C GLU A 249 0.02 -16.06 -17.22
N ASN A 250 0.12 -15.10 -18.14
CA ASN A 250 1.40 -14.47 -18.47
C ASN A 250 2.10 -13.85 -17.23
N LEU A 251 1.35 -13.15 -16.41
CA LEU A 251 1.88 -12.56 -15.16
C LEU A 251 2.40 -13.65 -14.20
N ARG A 252 1.65 -14.75 -14.05
CA ARG A 252 2.07 -15.91 -13.24
C ARG A 252 3.35 -16.53 -13.78
N ASP A 253 3.46 -16.72 -15.09
CA ASP A 253 4.67 -17.28 -15.72
C ASP A 253 5.90 -16.39 -15.56
N LEU A 254 5.71 -15.08 -15.58
CA LEU A 254 6.79 -14.12 -15.37
C LEU A 254 7.23 -14.04 -13.89
N SER A 255 6.30 -14.18 -12.96
CA SER A 255 6.51 -13.83 -11.55
C SER A 255 6.51 -15.02 -10.59
N THR A 256 6.25 -16.26 -11.06
CA THR A 256 6.30 -17.45 -10.22
C THR A 256 7.13 -18.56 -10.86
N ALA A 257 7.66 -19.47 -10.03
CA ALA A 257 8.40 -20.64 -10.48
C ALA A 257 7.92 -21.90 -9.74
N PRO A 258 8.07 -23.11 -10.33
CA PRO A 258 7.86 -24.35 -9.62
C PRO A 258 8.70 -24.41 -8.33
N GLN A 259 8.19 -25.05 -7.28
CA GLN A 259 8.99 -25.38 -6.11
C GLN A 259 9.94 -26.52 -6.50
N ASN A 260 11.26 -26.32 -6.30
CA ASN A 260 12.27 -27.36 -6.47
C ASN A 260 12.29 -28.30 -5.26
#